data_b268c73564f9152e94e7560a06cda050
#
_entry.id   b268c73564f9152e94e7560a06cda050
#
_cell.length_a   1.000
_cell.length_b   1.000
_cell.length_c   1.000
_cell.angle_alpha   90.00
_cell.angle_beta   90.00
_cell.angle_gamma   90.00
#
_symmetry.space_group_name_H-M   'P 1'
#
loop_
_entity.id
_entity.type
_entity.pdbx_description
1 polymer ?
#
loop_
_entity_poly.entity_id
_entity_poly.type
_entity_poly.pdbx_seq_one_letter_code
_entity_poly.pdbx_strand_id
1 'polypeptide(L)'
;MLSSVRAMDAGVVRRPPFGSNPLVGERGTDTQRRILGAALEVFAEAGFAESRVELITARAGCSRPAFYQYFSSKDAVFWTLAGQLGQEMVDQAERLGRVTPDAEGLAHLTDWIGEFMALHEAWSPVFASFQAASRDHQPQARRSSGIADRTAAALLRAFGLDETRRHATLVNNLVSVLIRCSFYAEQAPAETSAQPLVDGVAQLFHRTLEGPVEGVNVVRSGRPRRRGTAAAAPEPSADARPLRPRGEKTRLRLLDAGAAVLPARGYHDARVDDIVAAAGVSHGTFYRYFDNKDDFFRVLAEAASSRMIDLVDELDLDAPPDQMRAWLRRWLAAYRSDGGVISTWQEMKANEELFAFSQRVAASVFTRLVRMLQRRDFGNPVVDATTLLALIERVPYSVYTLRFTTEDHAVENMLVTIRRGFLARPD
;
A
#
# COMPACT_ATOMS: atom_id res chain seq x y z
N MET A 1 14.76 -70.53 9.02
CA MET A 1 15.84 -69.59 8.67
C MET A 1 15.27 -68.18 8.65
N LEU A 2 15.75 -67.43 9.49
CA LEU A 2 15.52 -66.12 10.00
C LEU A 2 14.78 -65.12 9.09
N SER A 3 13.62 -64.78 9.58
CA SER A 3 12.75 -63.67 9.26
C SER A 3 13.38 -62.34 9.73
N SER A 4 13.62 -61.36 8.87
CA SER A 4 13.99 -60.01 9.23
C SER A 4 12.75 -59.13 9.24
N VAL A 5 12.29 -58.81 10.41
CA VAL A 5 11.24 -57.82 10.66
C VAL A 5 11.84 -56.43 10.43
N ARG A 6 11.41 -55.74 9.37
CA ARG A 6 11.61 -54.29 9.19
C ARG A 6 10.68 -53.56 10.16
N ALA A 7 11.25 -52.87 11.14
CA ALA A 7 10.53 -51.88 11.93
C ALA A 7 10.04 -50.75 11.00
N MET A 8 8.71 -50.63 10.89
CA MET A 8 8.06 -49.46 10.29
C MET A 8 8.18 -48.30 11.27
N ASP A 9 8.91 -47.27 10.83
CA ASP A 9 9.00 -46.00 11.52
C ASP A 9 7.61 -45.37 11.56
N ALA A 10 6.99 -45.39 12.74
CA ALA A 10 5.69 -44.77 12.97
C ALA A 10 5.86 -43.27 13.00
N GLY A 11 5.77 -42.63 11.82
CA GLY A 11 5.74 -41.20 11.71
C GLY A 11 4.68 -40.62 12.64
N VAL A 12 5.13 -39.75 13.55
CA VAL A 12 4.24 -39.02 14.45
C VAL A 12 3.25 -38.24 13.61
N VAL A 13 2.03 -38.72 13.52
CA VAL A 13 0.91 -38.00 12.90
C VAL A 13 0.65 -36.78 13.75
N ARG A 14 1.17 -35.63 13.34
CA ARG A 14 0.83 -34.35 13.96
C ARG A 14 -0.66 -34.13 13.82
N ARG A 15 -1.36 -34.04 14.93
CA ARG A 15 -2.79 -33.64 14.94
C ARG A 15 -2.91 -32.30 14.22
N PRO A 16 -3.94 -32.12 13.36
CA PRO A 16 -4.19 -30.83 12.74
C PRO A 16 -4.39 -29.76 13.81
N PRO A 17 -3.97 -28.49 13.54
CA PRO A 17 -4.14 -27.39 14.50
C PRO A 17 -5.60 -27.28 14.96
N PHE A 18 -5.82 -26.91 16.22
CA PHE A 18 -7.16 -26.79 16.83
C PHE A 18 -8.10 -25.83 16.06
N GLY A 19 -7.59 -24.87 15.29
CA GLY A 19 -8.39 -23.96 14.47
C GLY A 19 -9.27 -24.63 13.39
N SER A 20 -9.01 -25.90 13.07
CA SER A 20 -9.84 -26.70 12.17
C SER A 20 -10.67 -27.81 12.90
N ASN A 21 -10.66 -27.82 14.23
CA ASN A 21 -11.36 -28.82 15.01
C ASN A 21 -12.69 -28.25 15.55
N PRO A 22 -13.87 -28.73 15.12
CA PRO A 22 -15.17 -28.25 15.60
C PRO A 22 -15.47 -28.56 17.07
N LEU A 23 -14.58 -29.29 17.76
CA LEU A 23 -14.72 -29.68 19.19
C LEU A 23 -13.88 -28.78 20.13
N VAL A 24 -13.42 -27.62 19.70
CA VAL A 24 -12.73 -26.68 20.58
C VAL A 24 -13.74 -26.06 21.54
N GLY A 25 -13.71 -26.46 22.82
CA GLY A 25 -14.55 -25.86 23.85
C GLY A 25 -14.21 -24.39 24.14
N GLU A 26 -15.06 -23.70 24.91
CA GLU A 26 -14.94 -22.26 25.23
C GLU A 26 -13.53 -21.81 25.65
N ARG A 27 -12.83 -22.60 26.48
CA ARG A 27 -11.44 -22.31 26.91
C ARG A 27 -10.44 -22.31 25.76
N GLY A 28 -10.65 -23.15 24.74
CA GLY A 28 -9.79 -23.19 23.57
C GLY A 28 -9.98 -21.96 22.68
N THR A 29 -11.23 -21.55 22.49
CA THR A 29 -11.59 -20.33 21.74
C THR A 29 -11.00 -19.07 22.41
N ASP A 30 -11.03 -19.05 23.75
CA ASP A 30 -10.48 -17.95 24.54
C ASP A 30 -8.95 -17.81 24.39
N THR A 31 -8.26 -18.96 24.43
CA THR A 31 -6.80 -18.98 24.21
C THR A 31 -6.43 -18.55 22.80
N GLN A 32 -7.16 -19.00 21.78
CA GLN A 32 -6.97 -18.57 20.40
C GLN A 32 -7.17 -17.05 20.26
N ARG A 33 -8.23 -16.49 20.86
CA ARG A 33 -8.51 -15.05 20.85
C ARG A 33 -7.39 -14.24 21.51
N ARG A 34 -6.87 -14.71 22.66
CA ARG A 34 -5.74 -14.06 23.35
C ARG A 34 -4.47 -14.08 22.49
N ILE A 35 -4.18 -15.17 21.78
CA ILE A 35 -3.03 -15.26 20.87
C ILE A 35 -3.19 -14.28 19.71
N LEU A 36 -4.39 -14.19 19.12
CA LEU A 36 -4.66 -13.24 18.01
C LEU A 36 -4.53 -11.79 18.47
N GLY A 37 -5.11 -11.44 19.63
CA GLY A 37 -4.99 -10.09 20.21
C GLY A 37 -3.53 -9.72 20.51
N ALA A 38 -2.80 -10.63 21.19
CA ALA A 38 -1.37 -10.43 21.47
C ALA A 38 -0.53 -10.28 20.19
N ALA A 39 -0.86 -11.02 19.14
CA ALA A 39 -0.16 -10.91 17.86
C ALA A 39 -0.41 -9.54 17.20
N LEU A 40 -1.64 -9.04 17.26
CA LEU A 40 -1.96 -7.70 16.73
C LEU A 40 -1.14 -6.62 17.41
N GLU A 41 -1.02 -6.67 18.76
CA GLU A 41 -0.19 -5.74 19.54
C GLU A 41 1.29 -5.87 19.19
N VAL A 42 1.83 -7.09 19.07
CA VAL A 42 3.23 -7.34 18.72
C VAL A 42 3.53 -6.85 17.30
N PHE A 43 2.59 -7.02 16.35
CA PHE A 43 2.73 -6.52 14.99
C PHE A 43 2.69 -4.99 14.93
N ALA A 44 1.90 -4.34 15.81
CA ALA A 44 1.88 -2.89 15.95
C ALA A 44 3.22 -2.33 16.44
N GLU A 45 3.79 -2.95 17.47
CA GLU A 45 5.02 -2.48 18.13
C GLU A 45 6.29 -2.78 17.33
N ALA A 46 6.45 -4.02 16.87
CA ALA A 46 7.69 -4.50 16.26
C ALA A 46 7.62 -4.60 14.71
N GLY A 47 6.43 -4.50 14.13
CA GLY A 47 6.20 -4.87 12.74
C GLY A 47 6.24 -6.39 12.52
N PHE A 48 5.73 -6.85 11.37
CA PHE A 48 5.64 -8.29 11.07
C PHE A 48 7.01 -8.97 10.94
N ALA A 49 7.99 -8.32 10.29
CA ALA A 49 9.31 -8.91 10.03
C ALA A 49 10.03 -9.27 11.33
N GLU A 50 10.09 -8.34 12.27
CA GLU A 50 10.80 -8.49 13.55
C GLU A 50 10.00 -9.26 14.61
N SER A 51 8.72 -9.52 14.36
CA SER A 51 7.87 -10.27 15.29
C SER A 51 8.28 -11.73 15.37
N ARG A 52 8.28 -12.27 16.60
CA ARG A 52 8.62 -13.66 16.91
C ARG A 52 7.53 -14.31 17.75
N VAL A 53 7.38 -15.65 17.61
CA VAL A 53 6.39 -16.43 18.38
C VAL A 53 6.61 -16.24 19.88
N GLU A 54 7.85 -16.08 20.33
CA GLU A 54 8.20 -15.83 21.73
C GLU A 54 7.54 -14.56 22.28
N LEU A 55 7.55 -13.47 21.52
CA LEU A 55 6.92 -12.21 21.90
C LEU A 55 5.39 -12.37 21.99
N ILE A 56 4.79 -13.04 21.00
CA ILE A 56 3.35 -13.28 20.96
C ILE A 56 2.93 -14.15 22.16
N THR A 57 3.67 -15.23 22.46
CA THR A 57 3.32 -16.14 23.60
C THR A 57 3.50 -15.46 24.95
N ALA A 58 4.56 -14.65 25.12
CA ALA A 58 4.77 -13.86 26.32
C ALA A 58 3.61 -12.87 26.56
N ARG A 59 3.19 -12.17 25.51
CA ARG A 59 2.08 -11.20 25.56
C ARG A 59 0.72 -11.91 25.80
N ALA A 60 0.49 -13.05 25.14
CA ALA A 60 -0.73 -13.84 25.29
C ALA A 60 -0.84 -14.58 26.63
N GLY A 61 0.24 -14.62 27.45
CA GLY A 61 0.28 -15.38 28.67
C GLY A 61 0.12 -16.88 28.45
N CYS A 62 0.72 -17.44 27.38
CA CYS A 62 0.66 -18.86 27.07
C CYS A 62 2.05 -19.44 26.78
N SER A 63 2.20 -20.76 26.89
CA SER A 63 3.45 -21.44 26.56
C SER A 63 3.60 -21.61 25.03
N ARG A 64 4.85 -21.74 24.54
CA ARG A 64 5.12 -22.06 23.12
C ARG A 64 4.42 -23.38 22.68
N PRO A 65 4.44 -24.47 23.45
CA PRO A 65 3.66 -25.66 23.10
C PRO A 65 2.15 -25.39 22.97
N ALA A 66 1.59 -24.54 23.84
CA ALA A 66 0.19 -24.13 23.71
C ALA A 66 -0.09 -23.35 22.44
N PHE A 67 0.80 -22.42 22.07
CA PHE A 67 0.70 -21.68 20.79
C PHE A 67 0.65 -22.64 19.60
N TYR A 68 1.57 -23.60 19.52
CA TYR A 68 1.65 -24.55 18.41
C TYR A 68 0.47 -25.54 18.32
N GLN A 69 -0.39 -25.60 19.36
CA GLN A 69 -1.67 -26.28 19.24
C GLN A 69 -2.70 -25.54 18.39
N TYR A 70 -2.59 -24.20 18.31
CA TYR A 70 -3.53 -23.35 17.56
C TYR A 70 -2.98 -22.89 16.22
N PHE A 71 -1.70 -22.54 16.16
CA PHE A 71 -1.07 -21.97 14.98
C PHE A 71 0.27 -22.61 14.68
N SER A 72 0.51 -22.94 13.43
CA SER A 72 1.78 -23.55 12.99
C SER A 72 2.96 -22.55 12.95
N SER A 73 2.66 -21.26 12.81
CA SER A 73 3.67 -20.19 12.69
C SER A 73 3.05 -18.81 12.96
N LYS A 74 3.88 -17.76 13.05
CA LYS A 74 3.40 -16.37 13.07
C LYS A 74 2.61 -16.00 11.80
N ASP A 75 3.01 -16.58 10.66
CA ASP A 75 2.30 -16.37 9.39
C ASP A 75 0.87 -16.93 9.46
N ALA A 76 0.67 -18.09 10.06
CA ALA A 76 -0.66 -18.66 10.26
C ALA A 76 -1.55 -17.74 11.12
N VAL A 77 -0.97 -17.10 12.14
CA VAL A 77 -1.66 -16.07 12.95
C VAL A 77 -2.02 -14.88 12.10
N PHE A 78 -1.05 -14.35 11.35
CA PHE A 78 -1.26 -13.19 10.47
C PHE A 78 -2.37 -13.43 9.44
N TRP A 79 -2.34 -14.58 8.75
CA TRP A 79 -3.37 -14.89 7.75
C TRP A 79 -4.76 -15.16 8.35
N THR A 80 -4.82 -15.56 9.61
CA THR A 80 -6.09 -15.63 10.35
C THR A 80 -6.64 -14.24 10.64
N LEU A 81 -5.79 -13.32 11.12
CA LEU A 81 -6.15 -11.90 11.33
C LEU A 81 -6.55 -11.22 10.01
N ALA A 82 -5.78 -11.42 8.94
CA ALA A 82 -6.09 -10.89 7.62
C ALA A 82 -7.44 -11.41 7.07
N GLY A 83 -7.78 -12.66 7.37
CA GLY A 83 -9.09 -13.25 7.04
C GLY A 83 -10.23 -12.61 7.82
N GLN A 84 -10.06 -12.31 9.10
CA GLN A 84 -11.04 -11.62 9.94
C GLN A 84 -11.25 -10.18 9.44
N LEU A 85 -10.17 -9.42 9.23
CA LEU A 85 -10.25 -8.10 8.64
C LEU A 85 -10.99 -8.12 7.29
N GLY A 86 -10.63 -9.07 6.41
CA GLY A 86 -11.28 -9.19 5.12
C GLY A 86 -12.78 -9.43 5.22
N GLN A 87 -13.24 -10.25 6.18
CA GLN A 87 -14.66 -10.45 6.41
C GLN A 87 -15.33 -9.16 6.93
N GLU A 88 -14.71 -8.45 7.87
CA GLU A 88 -15.23 -7.17 8.36
C GLU A 88 -15.33 -6.11 7.26
N MET A 89 -14.36 -6.06 6.33
CA MET A 89 -14.43 -5.17 5.17
C MET A 89 -15.62 -5.50 4.25
N VAL A 90 -15.90 -6.80 4.03
CA VAL A 90 -17.06 -7.22 3.23
C VAL A 90 -18.36 -6.86 3.94
N ASP A 91 -18.46 -7.18 5.23
CA ASP A 91 -19.66 -6.91 6.04
C ASP A 91 -19.95 -5.40 6.09
N GLN A 92 -18.91 -4.57 6.19
CA GLN A 92 -19.05 -3.12 6.15
C GLN A 92 -19.51 -2.63 4.77
N ALA A 93 -18.95 -3.17 3.68
CA ALA A 93 -19.39 -2.84 2.32
C ALA A 93 -20.87 -3.23 2.09
N GLU A 94 -21.31 -4.36 2.64
CA GLU A 94 -22.71 -4.80 2.57
C GLU A 94 -23.66 -3.89 3.38
N ARG A 95 -23.18 -3.30 4.48
CA ARG A 95 -23.98 -2.34 5.29
C ARG A 95 -24.17 -0.98 4.64
N LEU A 96 -23.36 -0.60 3.63
CA LEU A 96 -23.52 0.69 2.95
C LEU A 96 -24.92 0.90 2.38
N GLY A 97 -25.59 -0.18 1.93
CA GLY A 97 -26.91 -0.05 1.34
C GLY A 97 -26.89 0.74 0.02
N ARG A 98 -28.04 1.31 -0.38
CA ARG A 98 -28.14 2.07 -1.63
C ARG A 98 -27.61 3.49 -1.47
N VAL A 99 -26.69 3.89 -2.35
CA VAL A 99 -26.23 5.27 -2.49
C VAL A 99 -27.01 5.93 -3.61
N THR A 100 -27.60 7.09 -3.32
CA THR A 100 -28.36 7.90 -4.30
C THR A 100 -27.48 9.02 -4.88
N PRO A 101 -27.76 9.51 -6.11
CA PRO A 101 -26.96 10.54 -6.77
C PRO A 101 -27.27 11.97 -6.26
N ASP A 102 -27.56 12.13 -4.98
CA ASP A 102 -27.97 13.38 -4.34
C ASP A 102 -27.19 13.63 -3.03
N ALA A 103 -27.56 14.71 -2.31
CA ALA A 103 -26.91 15.09 -1.07
C ALA A 103 -27.12 14.06 0.06
N GLU A 104 -28.25 13.35 0.07
CA GLU A 104 -28.54 12.32 1.07
C GLU A 104 -27.61 11.10 0.85
N GLY A 105 -27.49 10.65 -0.39
CA GLY A 105 -26.57 9.56 -0.74
C GLY A 105 -25.10 9.92 -0.46
N LEU A 106 -24.71 11.18 -0.71
CA LEU A 106 -23.35 11.64 -0.37
C LEU A 106 -23.15 11.67 1.15
N ALA A 107 -24.13 12.13 1.94
CA ALA A 107 -24.02 12.13 3.40
C ALA A 107 -23.88 10.71 3.95
N HIS A 108 -24.71 9.79 3.49
CA HIS A 108 -24.66 8.38 3.84
C HIS A 108 -23.28 7.74 3.50
N LEU A 109 -22.76 8.04 2.31
CA LEU A 109 -21.42 7.58 1.91
C LEU A 109 -20.31 8.20 2.79
N THR A 110 -20.49 9.45 3.22
CA THR A 110 -19.54 10.13 4.12
C THR A 110 -19.44 9.42 5.48
N ASP A 111 -20.58 9.06 6.06
CA ASP A 111 -20.64 8.30 7.31
C ASP A 111 -19.94 6.93 7.14
N TRP A 112 -20.23 6.24 6.05
CA TRP A 112 -19.61 4.95 5.75
C TRP A 112 -18.08 5.05 5.57
N ILE A 113 -17.57 6.10 4.89
CA ILE A 113 -16.13 6.35 4.76
C ILE A 113 -15.50 6.59 6.13
N GLY A 114 -16.16 7.34 7.02
CA GLY A 114 -15.71 7.55 8.39
C GLY A 114 -15.58 6.25 9.17
N GLU A 115 -16.61 5.39 9.09
CA GLU A 115 -16.58 4.05 9.71
C GLU A 115 -15.46 3.17 9.13
N PHE A 116 -15.22 3.23 7.81
CA PHE A 116 -14.12 2.48 7.20
C PHE A 116 -12.76 2.98 7.70
N MET A 117 -12.56 4.28 7.84
CA MET A 117 -11.30 4.82 8.39
C MET A 117 -11.08 4.37 9.85
N ALA A 118 -12.14 4.31 10.66
CA ALA A 118 -12.06 3.76 12.01
C ALA A 118 -11.74 2.24 12.01
N LEU A 119 -12.32 1.48 11.08
CA LEU A 119 -11.96 0.07 10.88
C LEU A 119 -10.48 -0.07 10.51
N HIS A 120 -9.98 0.79 9.58
CA HIS A 120 -8.58 0.77 9.17
C HIS A 120 -7.65 1.05 10.35
N GLU A 121 -7.95 2.04 11.19
CA GLU A 121 -7.18 2.37 12.39
C GLU A 121 -7.10 1.16 13.35
N ALA A 122 -8.24 0.51 13.62
CA ALA A 122 -8.29 -0.66 14.50
C ALA A 122 -7.46 -1.85 13.97
N TRP A 123 -7.33 -1.97 12.66
CA TRP A 123 -6.61 -3.06 11.98
C TRP A 123 -5.30 -2.60 11.32
N SER A 124 -4.80 -1.39 11.65
CA SER A 124 -3.62 -0.81 11.00
C SER A 124 -2.37 -1.71 11.06
N PRO A 125 -2.13 -2.53 12.11
CA PRO A 125 -1.00 -3.45 12.11
C PRO A 125 -1.09 -4.54 11.04
N VAL A 126 -2.30 -4.99 10.69
CA VAL A 126 -2.53 -5.98 9.63
C VAL A 126 -2.32 -5.34 8.26
N PHE A 127 -2.87 -4.16 8.02
CA PHE A 127 -2.66 -3.40 6.78
C PHE A 127 -1.17 -3.11 6.53
N ALA A 128 -0.46 -2.63 7.55
CA ALA A 128 0.96 -2.32 7.47
C ALA A 128 1.83 -3.55 7.20
N SER A 129 1.44 -4.71 7.75
CA SER A 129 2.19 -5.96 7.64
C SER A 129 1.88 -6.75 6.39
N PHE A 130 0.79 -6.42 5.67
CA PHE A 130 0.27 -7.24 4.56
C PHE A 130 1.30 -7.44 3.43
N GLN A 131 2.05 -6.40 3.08
CA GLN A 131 3.07 -6.48 2.03
C GLN A 131 4.22 -7.41 2.42
N ALA A 132 4.73 -7.29 3.64
CA ALA A 132 5.81 -8.14 4.15
C ALA A 132 5.37 -9.61 4.23
N ALA A 133 4.18 -9.87 4.78
CA ALA A 133 3.63 -11.21 4.91
C ALA A 133 3.29 -11.87 3.56
N SER A 134 2.98 -11.08 2.52
CA SER A 134 2.60 -11.60 1.20
C SER A 134 3.78 -12.04 0.34
N ARG A 135 5.02 -11.64 0.64
CA ARG A 135 6.20 -11.98 -0.17
C ARG A 135 6.43 -13.49 -0.28
N ASP A 136 6.30 -14.19 0.82
CA ASP A 136 6.60 -15.63 0.89
C ASP A 136 5.36 -16.51 0.69
N HIS A 137 4.15 -15.93 0.66
CA HIS A 137 2.89 -16.68 0.71
C HIS A 137 1.91 -16.32 -0.43
N GLN A 138 2.35 -16.47 -1.67
CA GLN A 138 1.55 -16.23 -2.89
C GLN A 138 0.14 -16.90 -2.90
N PRO A 139 -0.04 -18.15 -2.41
CA PRO A 139 -1.36 -18.78 -2.39
C PRO A 139 -2.35 -18.11 -1.44
N GLN A 140 -1.87 -17.63 -0.28
CA GLN A 140 -2.70 -16.93 0.70
C GLN A 140 -3.06 -15.52 0.24
N ALA A 141 -2.11 -14.81 -0.38
CA ALA A 141 -2.36 -13.52 -1.00
C ALA A 141 -3.43 -13.62 -2.11
N ARG A 142 -3.49 -14.73 -2.86
CA ARG A 142 -4.56 -14.99 -3.84
C ARG A 142 -5.95 -15.21 -3.21
N ARG A 143 -6.06 -15.71 -1.98
CA ARG A 143 -7.34 -15.79 -1.26
C ARG A 143 -7.89 -14.41 -0.91
N SER A 144 -7.02 -13.43 -0.74
CA SER A 144 -7.41 -12.03 -0.53
C SER A 144 -8.08 -11.42 -1.77
N SER A 145 -7.86 -11.97 -2.98
CA SER A 145 -8.58 -11.53 -4.18
C SER A 145 -10.09 -11.79 -4.07
N GLY A 146 -10.50 -12.93 -3.49
CA GLY A 146 -11.91 -13.23 -3.26
C GLY A 146 -12.59 -12.25 -2.28
N ILE A 147 -11.85 -11.70 -1.30
CA ILE A 147 -12.33 -10.64 -0.42
C ILE A 147 -12.53 -9.34 -1.21
N ALA A 148 -11.54 -8.94 -2.00
CA ALA A 148 -11.62 -7.75 -2.83
C ALA A 148 -12.79 -7.83 -3.84
N ASP A 149 -13.00 -9.01 -4.45
CA ASP A 149 -14.13 -9.24 -5.37
C ASP A 149 -15.48 -9.13 -4.66
N ARG A 150 -15.62 -9.68 -3.45
CA ARG A 150 -16.85 -9.59 -2.65
C ARG A 150 -17.11 -8.17 -2.17
N THR A 151 -16.10 -7.46 -1.70
CA THR A 151 -16.19 -6.04 -1.32
C THR A 151 -16.61 -5.19 -2.53
N ALA A 152 -15.99 -5.40 -3.69
CA ALA A 152 -16.35 -4.69 -4.91
C ALA A 152 -17.79 -4.99 -5.34
N ALA A 153 -18.23 -6.25 -5.30
CA ALA A 153 -19.62 -6.61 -5.65
C ALA A 153 -20.64 -5.96 -4.71
N ALA A 154 -20.35 -5.89 -3.40
CA ALA A 154 -21.21 -5.20 -2.43
C ALA A 154 -21.32 -3.69 -2.76
N LEU A 155 -20.20 -3.04 -3.02
CA LEU A 155 -20.18 -1.61 -3.40
C LEU A 155 -20.83 -1.37 -4.75
N LEU A 156 -20.64 -2.23 -5.77
CA LEU A 156 -21.34 -2.11 -7.04
C LEU A 156 -22.85 -2.16 -6.87
N ARG A 157 -23.35 -3.04 -6.02
CA ARG A 157 -24.79 -3.09 -5.68
C ARG A 157 -25.26 -1.80 -4.99
N ALA A 158 -24.44 -1.27 -4.07
CA ALA A 158 -24.75 -0.02 -3.36
C ALA A 158 -24.90 1.16 -4.34
N PHE A 159 -24.07 1.25 -5.36
CA PHE A 159 -24.14 2.27 -6.40
C PHE A 159 -25.04 1.90 -7.59
N GLY A 160 -25.68 0.72 -7.60
CA GLY A 160 -26.51 0.26 -8.70
C GLY A 160 -25.78 0.11 -10.02
N LEU A 161 -24.51 -0.20 -9.98
CA LEU A 161 -23.66 -0.41 -11.14
C LEU A 161 -23.64 -1.88 -11.56
N ASP A 162 -23.54 -2.13 -12.87
CA ASP A 162 -23.41 -3.49 -13.39
C ASP A 162 -22.13 -4.15 -12.88
N GLU A 163 -22.21 -5.44 -12.55
CA GLU A 163 -21.07 -6.25 -12.11
C GLU A 163 -20.14 -6.59 -13.30
N THR A 164 -19.62 -5.57 -13.97
CA THR A 164 -18.61 -5.73 -15.01
C THR A 164 -17.20 -5.72 -14.41
N ARG A 165 -16.26 -6.39 -15.08
CA ARG A 165 -14.85 -6.35 -14.67
C ARG A 165 -14.29 -4.91 -14.61
N ARG A 166 -14.75 -4.03 -15.50
CA ARG A 166 -14.36 -2.62 -15.52
C ARG A 166 -14.81 -1.90 -14.25
N HIS A 167 -16.09 -2.02 -13.89
CA HIS A 167 -16.63 -1.38 -12.68
C HIS A 167 -16.02 -1.96 -11.41
N ALA A 168 -15.87 -3.29 -11.32
CA ALA A 168 -15.22 -3.93 -10.17
C ALA A 168 -13.79 -3.44 -9.98
N THR A 169 -13.02 -3.28 -11.07
CA THR A 169 -11.65 -2.76 -11.01
C THR A 169 -11.63 -1.29 -10.60
N LEU A 170 -12.58 -0.47 -11.08
CA LEU A 170 -12.70 0.93 -10.68
C LEU A 170 -12.98 1.06 -9.19
N VAL A 171 -13.94 0.30 -8.66
CA VAL A 171 -14.29 0.28 -7.24
C VAL A 171 -13.11 -0.20 -6.40
N ASN A 172 -12.42 -1.28 -6.80
CA ASN A 172 -11.22 -1.76 -6.10
C ASN A 172 -10.10 -0.71 -6.06
N ASN A 173 -9.94 0.09 -7.11
CA ASN A 173 -8.98 1.18 -7.12
C ASN A 173 -9.41 2.29 -6.12
N LEU A 174 -10.68 2.64 -6.06
CA LEU A 174 -11.20 3.61 -5.09
C LEU A 174 -11.03 3.11 -3.64
N VAL A 175 -11.34 1.84 -3.36
CA VAL A 175 -11.09 1.23 -2.04
C VAL A 175 -9.59 1.27 -1.70
N SER A 176 -8.71 1.02 -2.67
CA SER A 176 -7.26 1.14 -2.47
C SER A 176 -6.82 2.57 -2.15
N VAL A 177 -7.46 3.57 -2.77
CA VAL A 177 -7.27 5.00 -2.43
C VAL A 177 -7.75 5.28 -1.01
N LEU A 178 -8.93 4.78 -0.63
CA LEU A 178 -9.47 4.94 0.73
C LEU A 178 -8.54 4.35 1.78
N ILE A 179 -8.06 3.12 1.60
CA ILE A 179 -7.06 2.48 2.48
C ILE A 179 -5.81 3.37 2.62
N ARG A 180 -5.34 3.98 1.53
CA ARG A 180 -4.16 4.85 1.59
C ARG A 180 -4.44 6.17 2.28
N CYS A 181 -5.61 6.75 2.06
CA CYS A 181 -6.05 7.95 2.76
C CYS A 181 -6.21 7.72 4.27
N SER A 182 -6.73 6.55 4.67
CA SER A 182 -6.81 6.15 6.09
C SER A 182 -5.42 6.11 6.73
N PHE A 183 -4.45 5.50 6.04
CA PHE A 183 -3.06 5.50 6.50
C PHE A 183 -2.47 6.91 6.64
N TYR A 184 -2.77 7.84 5.72
CA TYR A 184 -2.32 9.23 5.85
C TYR A 184 -3.00 9.97 7.00
N ALA A 185 -4.28 9.68 7.27
CA ALA A 185 -4.99 10.23 8.42
C ALA A 185 -4.32 9.80 9.74
N GLU A 186 -3.93 8.53 9.88
CA GLU A 186 -3.22 8.02 11.05
C GLU A 186 -1.83 8.64 11.26
N GLN A 187 -1.17 9.08 10.18
CA GLN A 187 0.13 9.75 10.25
C GLN A 187 0.04 11.26 10.50
N ALA A 188 -1.17 11.83 10.42
CA ALA A 188 -1.39 13.24 10.70
C ALA A 188 -1.21 13.54 12.19
N PRO A 189 -0.82 14.77 12.56
CA PRO A 189 -0.80 15.18 13.97
C PRO A 189 -2.15 14.92 14.64
N ALA A 190 -2.14 14.44 15.89
CA ALA A 190 -3.36 14.07 16.63
C ALA A 190 -4.41 15.19 16.74
N GLU A 191 -3.98 16.45 16.63
CA GLU A 191 -4.86 17.62 16.65
C GLU A 191 -5.55 17.89 15.31
N THR A 192 -5.17 17.14 14.24
CA THR A 192 -5.73 17.33 12.90
C THR A 192 -7.02 16.54 12.77
N SER A 193 -8.14 17.23 12.53
CA SER A 193 -9.41 16.54 12.24
C SER A 193 -9.31 15.72 10.96
N ALA A 194 -9.72 14.47 11.02
CA ALA A 194 -9.82 13.60 9.84
C ALA A 194 -11.04 13.94 8.96
N GLN A 195 -12.03 14.69 9.48
CA GLN A 195 -13.29 14.96 8.79
C GLN A 195 -13.13 15.56 7.39
N PRO A 196 -12.25 16.56 7.15
CA PRO A 196 -12.06 17.08 5.79
C PRO A 196 -11.58 16.02 4.79
N LEU A 197 -10.79 15.03 5.25
CA LEU A 197 -10.33 13.93 4.40
C LEU A 197 -11.46 12.91 4.16
N VAL A 198 -12.26 12.61 5.18
CA VAL A 198 -13.48 11.78 5.06
C VAL A 198 -14.42 12.38 4.00
N ASP A 199 -14.74 13.67 4.12
CA ASP A 199 -15.60 14.39 3.19
C ASP A 199 -15.02 14.38 1.76
N GLY A 200 -13.73 14.61 1.61
CA GLY A 200 -13.07 14.63 0.30
C GLY A 200 -13.04 13.26 -0.38
N VAL A 201 -12.78 12.20 0.38
CA VAL A 201 -12.81 10.82 -0.15
C VAL A 201 -14.25 10.43 -0.52
N ALA A 202 -15.26 10.77 0.28
CA ALA A 202 -16.66 10.52 -0.03
C ALA A 202 -17.08 11.25 -1.32
N GLN A 203 -16.70 12.51 -1.47
CA GLN A 203 -16.93 13.27 -2.70
C GLN A 203 -16.23 12.66 -3.92
N LEU A 204 -14.98 12.18 -3.76
CA LEU A 204 -14.24 11.51 -4.82
C LEU A 204 -14.99 10.25 -5.29
N PHE A 205 -15.44 9.40 -4.38
CA PHE A 205 -16.20 8.19 -4.70
C PHE A 205 -17.52 8.54 -5.38
N HIS A 206 -18.30 9.41 -4.76
CA HIS A 206 -19.62 9.79 -5.27
C HIS A 206 -19.52 10.38 -6.68
N ARG A 207 -18.63 11.36 -6.90
CA ARG A 207 -18.44 11.96 -8.23
C ARG A 207 -17.95 10.97 -9.28
N THR A 208 -17.08 10.05 -8.88
CA THR A 208 -16.51 9.06 -9.80
C THR A 208 -17.58 8.07 -10.26
N LEU A 209 -18.48 7.65 -9.38
CA LEU A 209 -19.45 6.57 -9.62
C LEU A 209 -20.84 7.09 -10.03
N GLU A 210 -21.36 8.13 -9.36
CA GLU A 210 -22.70 8.70 -9.59
C GLU A 210 -22.66 10.04 -10.33
N GLY A 211 -21.56 10.78 -10.27
CA GLY A 211 -21.46 12.13 -10.80
C GLY A 211 -21.52 13.23 -9.72
N PRO A 212 -21.46 14.50 -10.13
CA PRO A 212 -21.50 15.62 -9.19
C PRO A 212 -22.91 15.80 -8.60
N VAL A 213 -22.98 16.15 -7.31
CA VAL A 213 -24.23 16.50 -6.63
C VAL A 213 -24.53 17.97 -6.83
N GLU A 214 -25.75 18.29 -7.34
CA GLU A 214 -26.18 19.68 -7.48
C GLU A 214 -26.32 20.36 -6.12
N GLY A 215 -25.81 21.59 -6.01
CA GLY A 215 -25.91 22.41 -4.79
C GLY A 215 -24.91 22.07 -3.69
N VAL A 216 -24.18 20.98 -3.78
CA VAL A 216 -23.05 20.70 -2.88
C VAL A 216 -21.83 21.48 -3.35
N ASN A 217 -21.71 22.71 -2.86
CA ASN A 217 -20.48 23.48 -3.05
C ASN A 217 -19.31 22.74 -2.39
N VAL A 218 -18.29 22.50 -3.16
CA VAL A 218 -16.98 22.06 -2.65
C VAL A 218 -16.56 23.05 -1.57
N VAL A 219 -16.46 22.60 -0.32
CA VAL A 219 -16.14 23.45 0.81
C VAL A 219 -14.80 24.13 0.51
N ARG A 220 -14.85 25.44 0.26
CA ARG A 220 -13.66 26.28 0.18
C ARG A 220 -13.07 26.37 1.60
N SER A 221 -12.13 25.53 1.93
CA SER A 221 -11.33 25.75 3.12
C SER A 221 -10.53 27.02 2.93
N GLY A 222 -10.61 27.95 3.91
CA GLY A 222 -9.96 29.23 3.87
C GLY A 222 -8.48 29.10 3.45
N ARG A 223 -8.00 30.11 2.73
CA ARG A 223 -6.62 30.25 2.23
C ARG A 223 -5.63 29.67 3.25
N PRO A 224 -4.84 28.64 2.89
CA PRO A 224 -3.84 28.14 3.79
C PRO A 224 -2.88 29.28 4.15
N ARG A 225 -2.72 29.53 5.44
CA ARG A 225 -1.69 30.44 5.94
C ARG A 225 -0.36 30.00 5.37
N ARG A 226 0.35 30.92 4.73
CA ARG A 226 1.74 30.73 4.27
C ARG A 226 2.56 30.17 5.43
N ARG A 227 2.76 28.87 5.49
CA ARG A 227 3.79 28.23 6.30
C ARG A 227 4.90 27.78 5.38
N GLY A 228 6.07 28.34 5.64
CA GLY A 228 7.38 27.78 5.31
C GLY A 228 7.69 27.65 3.81
N THR A 229 8.83 28.17 3.44
CA THR A 229 9.56 27.89 2.22
C THR A 229 9.51 26.38 1.92
N ALA A 230 9.10 26.05 0.68
CA ALA A 230 9.19 24.68 0.20
C ALA A 230 10.59 24.12 0.50
N ALA A 231 10.63 22.96 1.13
CA ALA A 231 11.86 22.19 1.15
C ALA A 231 12.28 22.00 -0.31
N ALA A 232 13.44 22.49 -0.67
CA ALA A 232 14.03 22.26 -1.98
C ALA A 232 14.13 20.73 -2.16
N ALA A 233 13.96 20.26 -3.41
CA ALA A 233 14.30 18.88 -3.71
C ALA A 233 15.69 18.62 -3.14
N PRO A 234 15.94 17.44 -2.52
CA PRO A 234 17.27 17.12 -2.02
C PRO A 234 18.26 17.30 -3.17
N GLU A 235 19.22 18.21 -2.99
CA GLU A 235 20.27 18.38 -3.99
C GLU A 235 21.03 17.05 -4.11
N PRO A 236 21.34 16.59 -5.33
CA PRO A 236 22.18 15.41 -5.50
C PRO A 236 23.50 15.64 -4.78
N SER A 237 23.95 14.63 -4.05
CA SER A 237 25.19 14.67 -3.29
C SER A 237 26.33 15.18 -4.17
N ALA A 238 26.96 16.30 -3.78
CA ALA A 238 27.95 17.04 -4.56
C ALA A 238 29.29 16.31 -4.71
N ASP A 239 29.46 15.10 -4.14
CA ASP A 239 30.73 14.35 -4.09
C ASP A 239 30.96 13.37 -5.25
N ALA A 240 30.11 13.35 -6.28
CA ALA A 240 30.32 12.47 -7.41
C ALA A 240 31.42 13.05 -8.34
N ARG A 241 32.68 12.59 -8.21
CA ARG A 241 33.68 12.79 -9.25
C ARG A 241 33.12 12.36 -10.61
N PRO A 242 33.25 13.18 -11.66
CA PRO A 242 32.75 12.83 -12.99
C PRO A 242 33.40 11.52 -13.45
N LEU A 243 32.57 10.49 -13.62
CA LEU A 243 32.99 9.18 -14.10
C LEU A 243 33.29 9.26 -15.61
N ARG A 244 34.28 8.47 -16.07
CA ARG A 244 34.46 8.29 -17.53
C ARG A 244 33.23 7.54 -18.09
N PRO A 245 32.84 7.71 -19.38
CA PRO A 245 31.63 7.12 -19.96
C PRO A 245 31.44 5.63 -19.72
N ARG A 246 32.55 4.87 -19.67
CA ARG A 246 32.55 3.43 -19.41
C ARG A 246 32.23 3.12 -17.93
N GLY A 247 32.66 4.00 -17.02
CA GLY A 247 32.35 3.89 -15.59
C GLY A 247 30.87 4.20 -15.33
N GLU A 248 30.33 5.23 -15.96
CA GLU A 248 28.92 5.59 -15.83
C GLU A 248 27.99 4.47 -16.33
N LYS A 249 28.31 3.84 -17.46
CA LYS A 249 27.57 2.67 -17.96
C LYS A 249 27.55 1.53 -16.96
N THR A 250 28.66 1.30 -16.24
CA THR A 250 28.73 0.25 -15.21
C THR A 250 27.91 0.62 -13.97
N ARG A 251 27.97 1.88 -13.56
CA ARG A 251 27.17 2.40 -12.45
C ARG A 251 25.67 2.27 -12.72
N LEU A 252 25.22 2.66 -13.91
CA LEU A 252 23.81 2.51 -14.33
C LEU A 252 23.38 1.04 -14.34
N ARG A 253 24.21 0.11 -14.86
CA ARG A 253 23.90 -1.34 -14.81
C ARG A 253 23.73 -1.86 -13.39
N LEU A 254 24.52 -1.36 -12.42
CA LEU A 254 24.35 -1.72 -11.02
C LEU A 254 23.01 -1.19 -10.48
N LEU A 255 22.66 0.05 -10.80
CA LEU A 255 21.39 0.66 -10.36
C LEU A 255 20.18 -0.09 -10.98
N ASP A 256 20.23 -0.42 -12.27
CA ASP A 256 19.17 -1.21 -12.93
C ASP A 256 19.03 -2.60 -12.29
N ALA A 257 20.15 -3.25 -11.99
CA ALA A 257 20.16 -4.55 -11.30
C ALA A 257 19.54 -4.46 -9.90
N GLY A 258 19.87 -3.42 -9.13
CA GLY A 258 19.28 -3.17 -7.81
C GLY A 258 17.79 -2.94 -7.88
N ALA A 259 17.33 -2.12 -8.84
CA ALA A 259 15.91 -1.88 -9.07
C ALA A 259 15.14 -3.17 -9.41
N ALA A 260 15.78 -4.13 -10.08
CA ALA A 260 15.19 -5.43 -10.40
C ALA A 260 15.20 -6.41 -9.20
N VAL A 261 16.22 -6.36 -8.34
CA VAL A 261 16.37 -7.28 -7.17
C VAL A 261 15.44 -6.89 -6.03
N LEU A 262 15.27 -5.59 -5.76
CA LEU A 262 14.52 -5.08 -4.61
C LEU A 262 13.04 -5.52 -4.56
N PRO A 263 12.26 -5.55 -5.66
CA PRO A 263 10.87 -6.00 -5.61
C PRO A 263 10.70 -7.44 -5.14
N ALA A 264 11.69 -8.28 -5.45
CA ALA A 264 11.64 -9.71 -5.13
C ALA A 264 12.11 -10.02 -3.70
N ARG A 265 13.10 -9.26 -3.18
CA ARG A 265 13.75 -9.57 -1.90
C ARG A 265 13.45 -8.59 -0.78
N GLY A 266 13.02 -7.37 -1.09
CA GLY A 266 12.96 -6.27 -0.13
C GLY A 266 14.34 -5.74 0.26
N TYR A 267 14.35 -4.63 1.02
CA TYR A 267 15.60 -3.98 1.41
C TYR A 267 16.47 -4.83 2.34
N HIS A 268 15.87 -5.47 3.36
CA HIS A 268 16.63 -6.21 4.38
C HIS A 268 17.32 -7.44 3.81
N ASP A 269 16.63 -8.21 2.98
CA ASP A 269 17.09 -9.49 2.45
C ASP A 269 17.92 -9.36 1.16
N ALA A 270 17.87 -8.22 0.47
CA ALA A 270 18.70 -7.94 -0.69
C ALA A 270 20.17 -7.83 -0.28
N ARG A 271 21.03 -8.60 -0.92
CA ARG A 271 22.49 -8.63 -0.67
C ARG A 271 23.24 -8.03 -1.84
N VAL A 272 24.44 -7.51 -1.58
CA VAL A 272 25.36 -7.05 -2.64
C VAL A 272 25.62 -8.17 -3.65
N ASP A 273 25.71 -9.44 -3.18
CA ASP A 273 25.85 -10.63 -4.04
C ASP A 273 24.76 -10.72 -5.10
N ASP A 274 23.51 -10.50 -4.72
CA ASP A 274 22.38 -10.55 -5.64
C ASP A 274 22.45 -9.45 -6.70
N ILE A 275 22.85 -8.24 -6.27
CA ILE A 275 22.98 -7.07 -7.15
C ILE A 275 24.09 -7.26 -8.17
N VAL A 276 25.30 -7.70 -7.72
CA VAL A 276 26.44 -7.88 -8.63
C VAL A 276 26.22 -9.06 -9.58
N ALA A 277 25.56 -10.12 -9.12
CA ALA A 277 25.17 -11.25 -9.97
C ALA A 277 24.19 -10.79 -11.05
N ALA A 278 23.15 -10.06 -10.71
CA ALA A 278 22.18 -9.50 -11.65
C ALA A 278 22.83 -8.50 -12.63
N ALA A 279 23.77 -7.67 -12.16
CA ALA A 279 24.51 -6.72 -12.98
C ALA A 279 25.60 -7.38 -13.85
N GLY A 280 25.97 -8.64 -13.60
CA GLY A 280 27.08 -9.32 -14.29
C GLY A 280 28.43 -8.64 -14.05
N VAL A 281 28.70 -8.22 -12.81
CA VAL A 281 29.97 -7.57 -12.38
C VAL A 281 30.54 -8.24 -11.14
N SER A 282 31.80 -7.93 -10.81
CA SER A 282 32.44 -8.45 -9.60
C SER A 282 32.10 -7.59 -8.37
N HIS A 283 32.22 -8.16 -7.16
CA HIS A 283 32.14 -7.44 -5.88
C HIS A 283 33.05 -6.21 -5.83
N GLY A 284 34.32 -6.35 -6.25
CA GLY A 284 35.25 -5.23 -6.29
C GLY A 284 34.81 -4.11 -7.24
N THR A 285 33.98 -4.43 -8.25
CA THR A 285 33.37 -3.42 -9.11
C THR A 285 32.29 -2.65 -8.39
N PHE A 286 31.46 -3.29 -7.58
CA PHE A 286 30.44 -2.64 -6.76
C PHE A 286 31.08 -1.61 -5.80
N TYR A 287 32.04 -2.05 -4.99
CA TYR A 287 32.69 -1.20 -3.99
C TYR A 287 33.57 -0.07 -4.58
N ARG A 288 33.77 -0.05 -5.89
CA ARG A 288 34.39 1.09 -6.58
C ARG A 288 33.42 2.26 -6.77
N TYR A 289 32.10 1.99 -6.77
CA TYR A 289 31.04 2.98 -7.01
C TYR A 289 30.23 3.30 -5.78
N PHE A 290 30.14 2.39 -4.83
CA PHE A 290 29.29 2.50 -3.64
C PHE A 290 30.04 1.97 -2.42
N ASP A 291 30.02 2.71 -1.32
CA ASP A 291 30.74 2.34 -0.09
C ASP A 291 30.15 1.10 0.58
N ASN A 292 28.80 0.98 0.52
CA ASN A 292 28.07 -0.14 1.12
C ASN A 292 26.66 -0.26 0.45
N LYS A 293 25.85 -1.19 0.94
CA LYS A 293 24.48 -1.40 0.45
C LYS A 293 23.59 -0.17 0.69
N ASP A 294 23.76 0.53 1.80
CA ASP A 294 22.92 1.67 2.17
C ASP A 294 23.22 2.88 1.28
N ASP A 295 24.49 3.14 0.99
CA ASP A 295 24.92 4.15 0.01
C ASP A 295 24.39 3.85 -1.38
N PHE A 296 24.51 2.60 -1.84
CA PHE A 296 23.91 2.15 -3.11
C PHE A 296 22.41 2.40 -3.14
N PHE A 297 21.73 2.01 -2.08
CA PHE A 297 20.28 2.17 -2.00
C PHE A 297 19.86 3.65 -1.98
N ARG A 298 20.61 4.49 -1.26
CA ARG A 298 20.40 5.94 -1.23
C ARG A 298 20.48 6.54 -2.65
N VAL A 299 21.53 6.22 -3.40
CA VAL A 299 21.70 6.69 -4.78
C VAL A 299 20.58 6.21 -5.70
N LEU A 300 20.14 4.95 -5.52
CA LEU A 300 19.03 4.38 -6.27
C LEU A 300 17.70 5.10 -5.94
N ALA A 301 17.46 5.36 -4.65
CA ALA A 301 16.28 6.09 -4.18
C ALA A 301 16.27 7.55 -4.67
N GLU A 302 17.42 8.23 -4.68
CA GLU A 302 17.56 9.58 -5.23
C GLU A 302 17.20 9.61 -6.72
N ALA A 303 17.70 8.67 -7.51
CA ALA A 303 17.40 8.59 -8.94
C ALA A 303 15.92 8.29 -9.22
N ALA A 304 15.31 7.37 -8.47
CA ALA A 304 13.88 7.05 -8.56
C ALA A 304 13.02 8.27 -8.18
N SER A 305 13.39 8.95 -7.09
CA SER A 305 12.68 10.14 -6.60
C SER A 305 12.72 11.30 -7.58
N SER A 306 13.87 11.55 -8.21
CA SER A 306 14.01 12.61 -9.23
C SER A 306 13.05 12.35 -10.39
N ARG A 307 13.02 11.13 -10.93
CA ARG A 307 12.10 10.77 -12.02
C ARG A 307 10.63 10.94 -11.64
N MET A 308 10.25 10.58 -10.40
CA MET A 308 8.88 10.78 -9.92
C MET A 308 8.52 12.27 -9.80
N ILE A 309 9.43 13.07 -9.26
CA ILE A 309 9.24 14.51 -9.11
C ILE A 309 9.08 15.16 -10.49
N ASP A 310 9.93 14.83 -11.45
CA ASP A 310 9.85 15.33 -12.82
C ASP A 310 8.50 15.00 -13.47
N LEU A 311 8.01 13.75 -13.30
CA LEU A 311 6.70 13.34 -13.80
C LEU A 311 5.55 14.11 -13.12
N VAL A 312 5.65 14.38 -11.82
CA VAL A 312 4.64 15.18 -11.11
C VAL A 312 4.65 16.64 -11.61
N ASP A 313 5.83 17.21 -11.89
CA ASP A 313 5.94 18.55 -12.43
C ASP A 313 5.39 18.67 -13.89
N GLU A 314 5.38 17.55 -14.64
CA GLU A 314 4.75 17.46 -15.97
C GLU A 314 3.24 17.19 -15.94
N LEU A 315 2.66 16.89 -14.76
CA LEU A 315 1.25 16.59 -14.65
C LEU A 315 0.40 17.84 -14.94
N ASP A 316 -0.37 17.79 -16.02
CA ASP A 316 -1.39 18.78 -16.34
C ASP A 316 -2.79 18.16 -16.22
N LEU A 317 -3.50 18.52 -15.15
CA LEU A 317 -4.86 18.02 -14.90
C LEU A 317 -5.90 18.58 -15.90
N ASP A 318 -5.58 19.64 -16.65
CA ASP A 318 -6.44 20.21 -17.71
C ASP A 318 -6.15 19.62 -19.09
N ALA A 319 -5.12 18.76 -19.20
CA ALA A 319 -4.76 18.12 -20.46
C ALA A 319 -5.93 17.33 -21.07
N PRO A 320 -6.02 17.28 -22.41
CA PRO A 320 -6.96 16.39 -23.10
C PRO A 320 -6.79 14.94 -22.68
N PRO A 321 -7.86 14.10 -22.75
CA PRO A 321 -7.83 12.72 -22.31
C PRO A 321 -6.66 11.90 -22.85
N ASP A 322 -6.29 12.09 -24.12
CA ASP A 322 -5.19 11.33 -24.74
C ASP A 322 -3.81 11.71 -24.18
N GLN A 323 -3.60 12.99 -23.88
CA GLN A 323 -2.37 13.45 -23.22
C GLN A 323 -2.30 12.96 -21.79
N MET A 324 -3.42 12.97 -21.06
CA MET A 324 -3.51 12.42 -19.72
C MET A 324 -3.23 10.90 -19.72
N ARG A 325 -3.79 10.15 -20.69
CA ARG A 325 -3.47 8.71 -20.86
C ARG A 325 -1.97 8.48 -21.09
N ALA A 326 -1.35 9.33 -21.93
CA ALA A 326 0.09 9.23 -22.21
C ALA A 326 0.90 9.50 -20.94
N TRP A 327 0.51 10.48 -20.13
CA TRP A 327 1.15 10.75 -18.83
C TRP A 327 0.96 9.57 -17.87
N LEU A 328 -0.25 9.04 -17.72
CA LEU A 328 -0.55 7.90 -16.85
C LEU A 328 0.25 6.65 -17.24
N ARG A 329 0.42 6.39 -18.55
CA ARG A 329 1.27 5.27 -19.01
C ARG A 329 2.74 5.48 -18.63
N ARG A 330 3.26 6.72 -18.76
CA ARG A 330 4.64 7.03 -18.32
C ARG A 330 4.79 6.88 -16.81
N TRP A 331 3.79 7.30 -16.03
CA TRP A 331 3.76 7.11 -14.59
C TRP A 331 3.82 5.63 -14.20
N LEU A 332 2.96 4.80 -14.81
CA LEU A 332 2.98 3.36 -14.59
C LEU A 332 4.31 2.72 -15.01
N ALA A 333 4.89 3.13 -16.13
CA ALA A 333 6.18 2.64 -16.58
C ALA A 333 7.31 3.00 -15.62
N ALA A 334 7.33 4.23 -15.09
CA ALA A 334 8.28 4.65 -14.06
C ALA A 334 8.10 3.84 -12.78
N TYR A 335 6.86 3.64 -12.32
CA TYR A 335 6.60 2.78 -11.15
C TYR A 335 7.04 1.33 -11.38
N ARG A 336 6.89 0.79 -12.58
CA ARG A 336 7.35 -0.58 -12.91
C ARG A 336 8.86 -0.71 -12.77
N SER A 337 9.63 0.31 -13.16
CA SER A 337 11.09 0.32 -13.03
C SER A 337 11.55 0.61 -11.59
N ASP A 338 10.87 1.51 -10.88
CA ASP A 338 11.30 2.07 -9.62
C ASP A 338 10.45 1.62 -8.41
N GLY A 339 9.34 0.91 -8.67
CA GLY A 339 8.36 0.54 -7.63
C GLY A 339 8.92 -0.33 -6.52
N GLY A 340 9.94 -1.15 -6.81
CA GLY A 340 10.66 -1.90 -5.80
C GLY A 340 11.42 -1.01 -4.82
N VAL A 341 11.99 0.09 -5.31
CA VAL A 341 12.66 1.10 -4.49
C VAL A 341 11.63 1.83 -3.64
N ILE A 342 10.52 2.25 -4.26
CA ILE A 342 9.45 3.01 -3.60
C ILE A 342 8.75 2.15 -2.52
N SER A 343 8.48 0.87 -2.81
CA SER A 343 7.81 -0.03 -1.87
C SER A 343 8.64 -0.35 -0.64
N THR A 344 9.97 -0.30 -0.75
CA THR A 344 10.87 -0.55 0.38
C THR A 344 10.98 0.63 1.34
N TRP A 345 10.49 1.83 0.98
CA TRP A 345 10.53 2.98 1.90
C TRP A 345 9.80 2.74 3.22
N GLN A 346 8.75 1.93 3.22
CA GLN A 346 8.04 1.54 4.45
C GLN A 346 8.88 0.62 5.35
N GLU A 347 9.85 -0.10 4.77
CA GLU A 347 10.74 -1.01 5.49
C GLU A 347 11.96 -0.29 6.09
N MET A 348 12.22 0.95 5.65
CA MET A 348 13.41 1.71 6.05
C MET A 348 13.31 2.37 7.42
N LYS A 349 12.23 2.16 8.19
CA LYS A 349 12.07 2.78 9.53
C LYS A 349 13.26 2.51 10.46
N ALA A 350 13.98 1.42 10.25
CA ALA A 350 15.19 1.07 11.02
C ALA A 350 16.44 1.87 10.60
N ASN A 351 16.44 2.53 9.43
CA ASN A 351 17.51 3.41 8.96
C ASN A 351 17.00 4.85 8.95
N GLU A 352 17.33 5.62 9.99
CA GLU A 352 16.83 6.98 10.20
C GLU A 352 17.12 7.92 9.02
N GLU A 353 18.30 7.82 8.40
CA GLU A 353 18.70 8.69 7.30
C GLU A 353 17.88 8.42 6.04
N LEU A 354 17.73 7.16 5.65
CA LEU A 354 16.92 6.75 4.50
C LEU A 354 15.44 7.02 4.75
N PHE A 355 14.96 6.81 5.97
CA PHE A 355 13.60 7.15 6.34
C PHE A 355 13.34 8.65 6.23
N ALA A 356 14.22 9.49 6.81
CA ALA A 356 14.13 10.95 6.70
C ALA A 356 14.20 11.42 5.24
N PHE A 357 15.02 10.78 4.40
CA PHE A 357 15.06 11.05 2.96
C PHE A 357 13.71 10.76 2.30
N SER A 358 13.12 9.59 2.56
CA SER A 358 11.81 9.23 1.99
C SER A 358 10.71 10.20 2.39
N GLN A 359 10.71 10.68 3.64
CA GLN A 359 9.77 11.70 4.12
C GLN A 359 9.95 13.03 3.40
N ARG A 360 11.19 13.47 3.14
CA ARG A 360 11.44 14.69 2.36
C ARG A 360 10.93 14.58 0.92
N VAL A 361 11.12 13.43 0.29
CA VAL A 361 10.61 13.19 -1.08
C VAL A 361 9.08 13.22 -1.09
N ALA A 362 8.42 12.51 -0.18
CA ALA A 362 6.97 12.51 -0.06
C ALA A 362 6.42 13.93 0.17
N ALA A 363 7.03 14.71 1.08
CA ALA A 363 6.66 16.10 1.33
C ALA A 363 6.87 16.99 0.09
N SER A 364 7.92 16.75 -0.69
CA SER A 364 8.21 17.48 -1.93
C SER A 364 7.15 17.21 -3.00
N VAL A 365 6.80 15.95 -3.24
CA VAL A 365 5.73 15.54 -4.17
C VAL A 365 4.40 16.14 -3.72
N PHE A 366 4.04 15.96 -2.45
CA PHE A 366 2.80 16.48 -1.87
C PHE A 366 2.68 18.01 -2.03
N THR A 367 3.75 18.75 -1.75
CA THR A 367 3.76 20.22 -1.90
C THR A 367 3.53 20.66 -3.34
N ARG A 368 4.05 19.92 -4.33
CA ARG A 368 3.83 20.19 -5.77
C ARG A 368 2.36 19.97 -6.14
N LEU A 369 1.78 18.87 -5.70
CA LEU A 369 0.36 18.57 -5.93
C LEU A 369 -0.53 19.64 -5.30
N VAL A 370 -0.27 20.04 -4.05
CA VAL A 370 -1.02 21.13 -3.38
C VAL A 370 -0.93 22.43 -4.18
N ARG A 371 0.26 22.82 -4.63
CA ARG A 371 0.43 24.05 -5.43
C ARG A 371 -0.31 24.01 -6.77
N MET A 372 -0.30 22.85 -7.44
CA MET A 372 -1.02 22.65 -8.69
C MET A 372 -2.54 22.80 -8.45
N LEU A 373 -3.05 22.20 -7.39
CA LEU A 373 -4.48 22.22 -7.06
C LEU A 373 -4.96 23.56 -6.47
N GLN A 374 -4.09 24.32 -5.80
CA GLN A 374 -4.40 25.67 -5.30
C GLN A 374 -4.74 26.68 -6.40
N ARG A 375 -4.36 26.42 -7.63
CA ARG A 375 -4.68 27.26 -8.78
C ARG A 375 -6.12 27.07 -9.27
N ARG A 376 -6.87 26.16 -8.65
CA ARG A 376 -8.24 25.81 -9.00
C ARG A 376 -9.21 26.39 -7.99
N ASP A 377 -10.38 26.82 -8.48
CA ASP A 377 -11.39 27.48 -7.64
C ASP A 377 -12.27 26.50 -6.83
N PHE A 378 -12.01 25.20 -6.91
CA PHE A 378 -12.85 24.20 -6.22
C PHE A 378 -11.98 23.16 -5.48
N GLY A 379 -12.53 22.62 -4.39
CA GLY A 379 -11.91 21.61 -3.57
C GLY A 379 -11.10 22.17 -2.39
N ASN A 380 -10.65 21.25 -1.58
CA ASN A 380 -9.64 21.50 -0.56
C ASN A 380 -8.28 21.03 -1.11
N PRO A 381 -7.37 21.93 -1.51
CA PRO A 381 -6.12 21.54 -2.17
C PRO A 381 -5.27 20.54 -1.39
N VAL A 382 -5.37 20.54 -0.06
CA VAL A 382 -4.65 19.59 0.80
C VAL A 382 -5.30 18.21 0.73
N VAL A 383 -6.61 18.13 0.83
CA VAL A 383 -7.39 16.89 0.73
C VAL A 383 -7.30 16.32 -0.68
N ASP A 384 -7.46 17.17 -1.70
CA ASP A 384 -7.37 16.75 -3.10
C ASP A 384 -5.95 16.26 -3.44
N ALA A 385 -4.89 16.89 -2.91
CA ALA A 385 -3.52 16.43 -3.06
C ALA A 385 -3.30 15.07 -2.35
N THR A 386 -3.87 14.88 -1.17
CA THR A 386 -3.78 13.61 -0.43
C THR A 386 -4.45 12.47 -1.22
N THR A 387 -5.66 12.70 -1.73
CA THR A 387 -6.40 11.70 -2.49
C THR A 387 -5.78 11.42 -3.87
N LEU A 388 -5.26 12.45 -4.55
CA LEU A 388 -4.54 12.30 -5.80
C LEU A 388 -3.21 11.55 -5.60
N LEU A 389 -2.45 11.86 -4.54
CA LEU A 389 -1.25 11.12 -4.16
C LEU A 389 -1.58 9.66 -3.88
N ALA A 390 -2.65 9.40 -3.11
CA ALA A 390 -3.11 8.04 -2.85
C ALA A 390 -3.45 7.28 -4.14
N LEU A 391 -4.10 7.94 -5.12
CA LEU A 391 -4.43 7.35 -6.41
C LEU A 391 -3.17 6.96 -7.20
N ILE A 392 -2.22 7.88 -7.36
CA ILE A 392 -1.01 7.65 -8.15
C ILE A 392 -0.02 6.68 -7.49
N GLU A 393 -0.11 6.46 -6.18
CA GLU A 393 0.68 5.46 -5.46
C GLU A 393 0.03 4.07 -5.48
N ARG A 394 -1.29 4.00 -5.24
CA ARG A 394 -1.97 2.71 -5.01
C ARG A 394 -2.37 1.98 -6.26
N VAL A 395 -2.74 2.70 -7.32
CA VAL A 395 -3.14 2.03 -8.57
C VAL A 395 -1.96 1.29 -9.21
N PRO A 396 -0.74 1.86 -9.33
CA PRO A 396 0.42 1.10 -9.78
C PRO A 396 0.74 -0.12 -8.90
N TYR A 397 0.61 0.01 -7.58
CA TYR A 397 0.78 -1.11 -6.64
C TYR A 397 -0.24 -2.23 -6.93
N SER A 398 -1.49 -1.88 -7.24
CA SER A 398 -2.54 -2.85 -7.60
C SER A 398 -2.23 -3.58 -8.91
N VAL A 399 -1.52 -2.94 -9.85
CA VAL A 399 -1.09 -3.54 -11.13
C VAL A 399 0.08 -4.49 -10.93
N TYR A 400 1.16 -4.00 -10.32
CA TYR A 400 2.45 -4.70 -10.37
C TYR A 400 2.69 -5.63 -9.18
N THR A 401 2.13 -5.31 -8.01
CA THR A 401 2.33 -6.08 -6.78
C THR A 401 1.15 -7.03 -6.54
N LEU A 402 -0.07 -6.49 -6.47
CA LEU A 402 -1.25 -7.29 -6.18
C LEU A 402 -1.79 -8.03 -7.41
N ARG A 403 -1.52 -7.54 -8.62
CA ARG A 403 -1.97 -8.09 -9.91
C ARG A 403 -3.50 -8.20 -10.01
N PHE A 404 -4.20 -7.25 -9.41
CA PHE A 404 -5.67 -7.19 -9.45
C PHE A 404 -6.21 -6.58 -10.75
N THR A 405 -5.39 -5.84 -11.47
CA THR A 405 -5.76 -5.15 -12.70
C THR A 405 -4.64 -5.16 -13.73
N THR A 406 -4.96 -4.85 -14.98
CA THR A 406 -3.98 -4.64 -16.06
C THR A 406 -3.59 -3.17 -16.17
N GLU A 407 -2.47 -2.88 -16.83
CA GLU A 407 -2.03 -1.49 -17.07
C GLU A 407 -3.10 -0.67 -17.82
N ASP A 408 -3.73 -1.23 -18.85
CA ASP A 408 -4.74 -0.51 -19.63
C ASP A 408 -5.98 -0.20 -18.80
N HIS A 409 -6.48 -1.15 -18.01
CA HIS A 409 -7.61 -0.89 -17.11
C HIS A 409 -7.23 0.13 -16.03
N ALA A 410 -6.01 0.07 -15.51
CA ALA A 410 -5.52 1.02 -14.52
C ALA A 410 -5.47 2.45 -15.09
N VAL A 411 -4.96 2.63 -16.31
CA VAL A 411 -4.92 3.94 -17.00
C VAL A 411 -6.33 4.51 -17.17
N GLU A 412 -7.27 3.69 -17.69
CA GLU A 412 -8.66 4.16 -17.89
C GLU A 412 -9.37 4.48 -16.57
N ASN A 413 -9.18 3.65 -15.53
CA ASN A 413 -9.78 3.91 -14.22
C ASN A 413 -9.18 5.15 -13.54
N MET A 414 -7.86 5.36 -13.64
CA MET A 414 -7.23 6.58 -13.14
C MET A 414 -7.75 7.81 -13.90
N LEU A 415 -7.87 7.72 -15.23
CA LEU A 415 -8.42 8.80 -16.05
C LEU A 415 -9.85 9.14 -15.63
N VAL A 416 -10.73 8.16 -15.49
CA VAL A 416 -12.12 8.35 -15.02
C VAL A 416 -12.13 9.00 -13.63
N THR A 417 -11.32 8.49 -12.69
CA THR A 417 -11.24 9.05 -11.32
C THR A 417 -10.74 10.49 -11.34
N ILE A 418 -9.73 10.82 -12.16
CA ILE A 418 -9.23 12.19 -12.28
C ILE A 418 -10.30 13.09 -12.90
N ARG A 419 -10.93 12.70 -14.01
CA ARG A 419 -11.87 13.56 -14.72
C ARG A 419 -13.17 13.74 -13.95
N ARG A 420 -13.82 12.66 -13.53
CA ARG A 420 -15.08 12.73 -12.80
C ARG A 420 -14.89 13.10 -11.34
N GLY A 421 -14.01 12.40 -10.65
CA GLY A 421 -13.82 12.53 -9.20
C GLY A 421 -13.18 13.85 -8.79
N PHE A 422 -12.03 14.20 -9.39
CA PHE A 422 -11.33 15.43 -9.04
C PHE A 422 -11.80 16.65 -9.82
N LEU A 423 -12.06 16.51 -11.13
CA LEU A 423 -12.37 17.66 -12.00
C LEU A 423 -13.86 17.91 -12.19
N ALA A 424 -14.72 17.01 -11.71
CA ALA A 424 -16.16 17.05 -11.94
C ALA A 424 -16.54 17.24 -13.43
N ARG A 425 -15.75 16.66 -14.34
CA ARG A 425 -15.94 16.72 -15.80
C ARG A 425 -16.53 15.40 -16.29
N PRO A 426 -17.47 15.41 -17.24
CA PRO A 426 -17.91 14.19 -17.90
C PRO A 426 -16.75 13.54 -18.69
N ASP A 427 -16.90 12.28 -19.03
CA ASP A 427 -15.92 11.51 -19.83
C ASP A 427 -15.74 12.07 -21.23
#